data_cd16a33feca3429ccadca23e26252700
#
_entry.id   cd16a33feca3429ccadca23e26252700
#
_cell.length_a   1.000
_cell.length_b   1.000
_cell.length_c   1.000
_cell.angle_alpha   90.00
_cell.angle_beta   90.00
_cell.angle_gamma   90.00
#
_symmetry.space_group_name_H-M   'P 1'
#
loop_
_entity.id
_entity.type
_entity.pdbx_description
1 polymer ?
#
loop_
_entity_poly.entity_id
_entity_poly.type
_entity_poly.pdbx_seq_one_letter_code
_entity_poly.pdbx_strand_id
1 'polypeptide(L)'
;MMFLYTLAATALSFTLISASVIRRNEAAVFSQQFADPSVIEEEDGTWYAFGTAGNGKHVQIAIGDCLYGDWSLLNDTDALLRPAAWTTGRNTWAPDVRRLADGSYVMYYSGEVAEDAAHHCIGTAVSSTVYGPYVPDDEPFACDLAIGGSIDPSGFEDADGRRYVLYKIDGNSVGHGGSCGNTVEPIVPTPIMLQEVAQDGVTKIGDAMQIFDRSDEDGPLVEAPSVVRTPDGMYILFFSSGCYLEPTYNVNYATSTSLAGPYQRADDPMIRTGEYNLQAPGGATAVNVRNQVGIAYHANCPAGRCLHTSPTVINGREVRVVI
;
A
#
# COMPACT_ATOMS: atom_id res chain seq x y z
N MET A 1 9.79 78.84 -3.17
CA MET A 1 9.19 77.71 -3.89
C MET A 1 9.94 76.49 -3.47
N MET A 2 9.40 75.79 -2.48
CA MET A 2 10.08 74.69 -1.78
C MET A 2 9.32 73.39 -2.19
N PHE A 3 10.00 72.49 -2.92
CA PHE A 3 9.47 71.21 -3.30
C PHE A 3 9.76 70.18 -2.18
N LEU A 4 8.67 69.67 -1.56
CA LEU A 4 8.74 68.49 -0.68
C LEU A 4 8.69 67.23 -1.53
N TYR A 5 9.76 66.40 -1.40
CA TYR A 5 9.74 65.00 -1.89
C TYR A 5 9.22 64.09 -0.77
N THR A 6 8.08 63.45 -1.00
CA THR A 6 7.57 62.37 -0.16
C THR A 6 8.18 61.06 -0.62
N LEU A 7 9.02 60.43 0.21
CA LEU A 7 9.43 59.04 0.04
C LEU A 7 8.32 58.12 0.46
N ALA A 8 7.81 57.31 -0.46
CA ALA A 8 6.93 56.19 -0.17
C ALA A 8 7.80 54.97 0.18
N ALA A 9 7.73 54.52 1.44
CA ALA A 9 8.35 53.29 1.87
C ALA A 9 7.42 52.09 1.52
N THR A 10 7.81 51.28 0.56
CA THR A 10 7.16 49.98 0.26
C THR A 10 7.65 48.95 1.28
N ALA A 11 6.75 48.54 2.18
CA ALA A 11 6.98 47.43 3.09
C ALA A 11 6.86 46.10 2.30
N LEU A 12 8.00 45.42 2.10
CA LEU A 12 7.98 44.02 1.65
C LEU A 12 7.53 43.13 2.81
N SER A 13 6.32 42.58 2.71
CA SER A 13 5.85 41.52 3.61
C SER A 13 6.54 40.20 3.23
N PHE A 14 7.54 39.79 4.00
CA PHE A 14 8.07 38.42 3.94
C PHE A 14 7.06 37.48 4.60
N THR A 15 6.34 36.72 3.81
CA THR A 15 5.60 35.54 4.29
C THR A 15 6.64 34.51 4.71
N LEU A 16 6.81 34.30 5.99
CA LEU A 16 7.54 33.17 6.54
C LEU A 16 6.77 31.90 6.18
N ILE A 17 7.22 31.18 5.16
CA ILE A 17 6.81 29.82 4.90
C ILE A 17 7.37 29.01 6.08
N SER A 18 6.48 28.60 6.97
CA SER A 18 6.82 27.68 8.05
C SER A 18 7.26 26.36 7.38
N ALA A 19 8.57 26.14 7.31
CA ALA A 19 9.11 24.82 6.98
C ALA A 19 8.71 23.90 8.14
N SER A 20 7.72 23.05 7.93
CA SER A 20 7.46 21.95 8.83
C SER A 20 8.75 21.14 8.93
N VAL A 21 9.28 21.02 10.14
CA VAL A 21 10.45 20.21 10.45
C VAL A 21 10.08 18.77 10.09
N ILE A 22 10.56 18.29 8.95
CA ILE A 22 10.51 16.86 8.62
C ILE A 22 11.37 16.18 9.67
N ARG A 23 10.75 15.49 10.62
CA ARG A 23 11.48 14.66 11.57
C ARG A 23 12.17 13.57 10.76
N ARG A 24 13.47 13.40 10.90
CA ARG A 24 14.20 12.23 10.44
C ARG A 24 13.69 11.04 11.24
N ASN A 25 12.86 10.22 10.64
CA ASN A 25 12.26 9.07 11.31
C ASN A 25 13.03 7.79 10.95
N GLU A 26 14.13 7.55 11.66
CA GLU A 26 14.77 6.22 11.70
C GLU A 26 13.93 5.23 12.55
N ALA A 27 12.97 5.72 13.33
CA ALA A 27 12.11 4.92 14.18
C ALA A 27 10.74 4.66 13.54
N ALA A 28 10.13 3.51 13.87
CA ALA A 28 8.75 3.24 13.53
C ALA A 28 7.84 4.35 14.08
N VAL A 29 6.89 4.82 13.27
CA VAL A 29 5.85 5.77 13.73
C VAL A 29 4.84 5.09 14.65
N PHE A 30 4.81 3.75 14.62
CA PHE A 30 3.99 2.91 15.48
C PHE A 30 4.74 1.61 15.80
N SER A 31 5.09 1.39 17.07
CA SER A 31 6.02 0.35 17.53
C SER A 31 5.36 -0.97 17.96
N GLN A 32 4.13 -1.24 17.52
CA GLN A 32 3.46 -2.53 17.68
C GLN A 32 3.42 -3.28 16.34
N GLN A 33 3.07 -4.58 16.39
CA GLN A 33 2.85 -5.37 15.18
C GLN A 33 1.80 -4.71 14.28
N PHE A 34 2.21 -4.28 13.09
CA PHE A 34 1.33 -3.63 12.11
C PHE A 34 1.89 -3.81 10.69
N ALA A 35 1.73 -5.02 10.16
CA ALA A 35 2.25 -5.37 8.85
C ALA A 35 1.31 -4.93 7.72
N ASP A 36 1.88 -4.75 6.53
CA ASP A 36 1.19 -4.48 5.27
C ASP A 36 0.20 -3.32 5.39
N PRO A 37 0.67 -2.13 5.80
CA PRO A 37 -0.21 -1.01 6.08
C PRO A 37 -0.80 -0.42 4.80
N SER A 38 -2.11 -0.20 4.75
CA SER A 38 -2.72 0.79 3.85
C SER A 38 -3.13 2.03 4.64
N VAL A 39 -3.17 3.18 3.99
CA VAL A 39 -3.47 4.46 4.65
C VAL A 39 -4.45 5.30 3.83
N ILE A 40 -5.32 6.01 4.54
CA ILE A 40 -6.28 6.95 3.96
C ILE A 40 -6.39 8.21 4.82
N GLU A 41 -6.50 9.38 4.17
CA GLU A 41 -6.79 10.67 4.83
C GLU A 41 -8.27 10.99 4.69
N GLU A 42 -8.92 11.31 5.81
CA GLU A 42 -10.29 11.80 5.82
C GLU A 42 -10.36 13.32 5.60
N GLU A 43 -11.54 13.83 5.25
CA GLU A 43 -11.75 15.25 4.96
C GLU A 43 -11.45 16.18 6.14
N ASP A 44 -11.54 15.68 7.36
CA ASP A 44 -11.21 16.42 8.59
C ASP A 44 -9.70 16.45 8.89
N GLY A 45 -8.88 15.78 8.06
CA GLY A 45 -7.44 15.67 8.19
C GLY A 45 -6.99 14.50 9.07
N THR A 46 -7.92 13.69 9.57
CA THR A 46 -7.59 12.46 10.32
C THR A 46 -7.08 11.39 9.37
N TRP A 47 -6.00 10.74 9.76
CA TRP A 47 -5.43 9.61 9.03
C TRP A 47 -5.80 8.29 9.68
N TYR A 48 -6.15 7.31 8.86
CA TYR A 48 -6.39 5.93 9.24
C TYR A 48 -5.40 5.02 8.54
N ALA A 49 -4.85 4.05 9.28
CA ALA A 49 -4.05 2.96 8.73
C ALA A 49 -4.75 1.64 9.03
N PHE A 50 -4.73 0.74 8.06
CA PHE A 50 -5.26 -0.63 8.19
C PHE A 50 -4.11 -1.60 7.99
N GLY A 51 -4.09 -2.67 8.79
CA GLY A 51 -2.99 -3.64 8.75
C GLY A 51 -3.47 -5.08 8.82
N THR A 52 -2.61 -5.98 8.37
CA THR A 52 -2.73 -7.44 8.49
C THR A 52 -3.17 -7.85 9.89
N ALA A 53 -3.92 -8.96 10.01
CA ALA A 53 -4.40 -9.52 11.27
C ALA A 53 -3.33 -9.52 12.36
N GLY A 54 -3.69 -9.02 13.51
CA GLY A 54 -2.78 -8.84 14.63
C GLY A 54 -3.48 -8.18 15.81
N ASN A 55 -2.84 -8.15 16.98
CA ASN A 55 -3.38 -7.54 18.20
C ASN A 55 -4.82 -7.98 18.52
N GLY A 56 -5.17 -9.24 18.14
CA GLY A 56 -6.51 -9.83 18.36
C GLY A 56 -7.61 -9.32 17.42
N LYS A 57 -7.24 -8.72 16.28
CA LYS A 57 -8.15 -8.20 15.24
C LYS A 57 -7.95 -8.96 13.93
N HIS A 58 -9.02 -9.07 13.13
CA HIS A 58 -8.92 -9.54 11.74
C HIS A 58 -8.27 -8.47 10.86
N VAL A 59 -8.69 -7.22 11.02
CA VAL A 59 -8.07 -6.05 10.39
C VAL A 59 -7.85 -4.98 11.44
N GLN A 60 -6.59 -4.70 11.73
CA GLN A 60 -6.19 -3.67 12.69
C GLN A 60 -6.41 -2.28 12.12
N ILE A 61 -6.73 -1.32 12.99
CA ILE A 61 -6.82 0.10 12.64
C ILE A 61 -5.90 0.89 13.55
N ALA A 62 -5.10 1.77 12.96
CA ALA A 62 -4.41 2.82 13.69
C ALA A 62 -4.88 4.20 13.19
N ILE A 63 -4.80 5.20 14.07
CA ILE A 63 -5.21 6.58 13.80
C ILE A 63 -4.04 7.52 14.05
N GLY A 64 -3.90 8.55 13.22
CA GLY A 64 -2.89 9.60 13.33
C GLY A 64 -3.40 10.95 12.86
N ASP A 65 -2.76 12.03 13.31
CA ASP A 65 -3.09 13.40 12.91
C ASP A 65 -2.46 13.81 11.57
N CYS A 66 -1.44 13.08 11.14
CA CYS A 66 -0.82 13.23 9.82
C CYS A 66 -0.03 11.96 9.47
N LEU A 67 0.22 11.76 8.16
CA LEU A 67 0.92 10.56 7.67
C LEU A 67 2.27 10.33 8.37
N TYR A 68 3.03 11.38 8.62
CA TYR A 68 4.39 11.32 9.18
C TYR A 68 4.45 11.61 10.69
N GLY A 69 3.31 11.62 11.36
CA GLY A 69 3.18 11.84 12.80
C GLY A 69 3.18 10.57 13.62
N ASP A 70 2.75 10.72 14.86
CA ASP A 70 2.55 9.59 15.76
C ASP A 70 1.21 8.89 15.46
N TRP A 71 1.20 7.57 15.56
CA TRP A 71 0.03 6.75 15.33
C TRP A 71 -0.37 5.99 16.60
N SER A 72 -1.65 5.74 16.78
CA SER A 72 -2.20 5.00 17.90
C SER A 72 -3.18 3.94 17.44
N LEU A 73 -3.10 2.72 18.01
CA LEU A 73 -4.03 1.64 17.69
C LEU A 73 -5.43 1.93 18.24
N LEU A 74 -6.46 1.70 17.42
CA LEU A 74 -7.86 1.67 17.89
C LEU A 74 -8.14 0.30 18.53
N ASN A 75 -7.84 0.18 19.83
CA ASN A 75 -7.85 -1.09 20.54
C ASN A 75 -9.22 -1.81 20.57
N ASP A 76 -10.31 -1.05 20.60
CA ASP A 76 -11.66 -1.59 20.72
C ASP A 76 -12.38 -1.80 19.37
N THR A 77 -11.64 -1.60 18.25
CA THR A 77 -12.22 -1.66 16.91
C THR A 77 -11.52 -2.73 16.08
N ASP A 78 -12.30 -3.56 15.41
CA ASP A 78 -11.89 -4.48 14.36
C ASP A 78 -12.63 -4.06 13.07
N ALA A 79 -11.90 -3.64 12.04
CA ALA A 79 -12.55 -3.17 10.83
C ALA A 79 -13.38 -4.28 10.17
N LEU A 80 -12.92 -5.54 10.22
CA LEU A 80 -13.60 -6.72 9.66
C LEU A 80 -14.09 -7.63 10.79
N LEU A 81 -15.04 -7.16 11.58
CA LEU A 81 -15.55 -7.86 12.77
C LEU A 81 -16.08 -9.27 12.48
N ARG A 82 -16.59 -9.49 11.27
CA ARG A 82 -17.11 -10.78 10.80
C ARG A 82 -16.50 -11.10 9.44
N PRO A 83 -15.47 -11.96 9.38
CA PRO A 83 -14.90 -12.42 8.11
C PRO A 83 -15.93 -13.13 7.23
N ALA A 84 -15.71 -13.14 5.92
CA ALA A 84 -16.55 -13.81 4.95
C ALA A 84 -16.63 -15.33 5.21
N ALA A 85 -17.77 -15.94 4.88
CA ALA A 85 -18.02 -17.37 5.14
C ALA A 85 -17.08 -18.31 4.35
N TRP A 86 -16.54 -17.85 3.22
CA TRP A 86 -15.57 -18.60 2.43
C TRP A 86 -14.15 -18.62 3.03
N THR A 87 -13.90 -17.81 4.09
CA THR A 87 -12.60 -17.75 4.78
C THR A 87 -12.59 -18.60 6.06
N THR A 88 -11.41 -18.97 6.53
CA THR A 88 -11.24 -19.59 7.85
C THR A 88 -11.57 -18.65 9.01
N GLY A 89 -11.72 -17.34 8.75
CA GLY A 89 -11.81 -16.30 9.80
C GLY A 89 -10.48 -16.05 10.51
N ARG A 90 -9.36 -16.52 9.96
CA ARG A 90 -8.00 -16.28 10.47
C ARG A 90 -7.14 -15.74 9.33
N ASN A 91 -5.94 -15.25 9.67
CA ASN A 91 -4.95 -14.88 8.67
C ASN A 91 -5.51 -13.96 7.56
N THR A 92 -6.20 -12.86 7.95
CA THR A 92 -6.59 -11.80 7.03
C THR A 92 -5.38 -10.91 6.80
N TRP A 93 -4.92 -10.80 5.54
CA TRP A 93 -3.69 -10.07 5.22
C TRP A 93 -3.94 -8.87 4.31
N ALA A 94 -3.00 -7.91 4.37
CA ALA A 94 -2.84 -6.78 3.47
C ALA A 94 -4.16 -6.09 3.09
N PRO A 95 -4.93 -5.57 4.06
CA PRO A 95 -6.16 -4.85 3.76
C PRO A 95 -5.85 -3.52 3.08
N ASP A 96 -6.64 -3.14 2.09
CA ASP A 96 -6.59 -1.83 1.45
C ASP A 96 -7.97 -1.18 1.45
N VAL A 97 -8.07 0.04 1.98
CA VAL A 97 -9.34 0.77 2.13
C VAL A 97 -9.36 1.96 1.20
N ARG A 98 -10.46 2.08 0.43
CA ARG A 98 -10.68 3.22 -0.49
C ARG A 98 -12.06 3.83 -0.27
N ARG A 99 -12.13 5.16 -0.33
CA ARG A 99 -13.38 5.89 -0.31
C ARG A 99 -14.04 5.83 -1.69
N LEU A 100 -15.35 5.60 -1.71
CA LEU A 100 -16.17 5.62 -2.92
C LEU A 100 -16.79 7.00 -3.15
N ALA A 101 -17.28 7.25 -4.38
CA ALA A 101 -17.84 8.54 -4.76
C ALA A 101 -19.10 8.91 -3.98
N ASP A 102 -19.82 7.93 -3.46
CA ASP A 102 -21.03 8.13 -2.63
C ASP A 102 -20.71 8.39 -1.14
N GLY A 103 -19.42 8.41 -0.79
CA GLY A 103 -18.94 8.61 0.57
C GLY A 103 -18.83 7.33 1.41
N SER A 104 -19.23 6.18 0.89
CA SER A 104 -18.96 4.88 1.52
C SER A 104 -17.52 4.43 1.27
N TYR A 105 -17.14 3.28 1.83
CA TYR A 105 -15.79 2.74 1.76
C TYR A 105 -15.83 1.29 1.30
N VAL A 106 -14.89 0.92 0.45
CA VAL A 106 -14.59 -0.46 0.10
C VAL A 106 -13.26 -0.85 0.72
N MET A 107 -13.21 -2.06 1.29
CA MET A 107 -11.99 -2.74 1.73
C MET A 107 -11.75 -3.93 0.83
N TYR A 108 -10.53 -4.04 0.32
CA TYR A 108 -10.00 -5.26 -0.29
C TYR A 108 -9.09 -5.93 0.72
N TYR A 109 -9.08 -7.25 0.78
CA TYR A 109 -8.24 -7.98 1.72
C TYR A 109 -7.90 -9.38 1.19
N SER A 110 -6.82 -9.97 1.68
CA SER A 110 -6.47 -11.37 1.41
C SER A 110 -7.03 -12.24 2.52
N GLY A 111 -8.01 -13.11 2.21
CA GLY A 111 -8.62 -14.03 3.15
C GLY A 111 -8.09 -15.45 3.01
N GLU A 112 -7.71 -16.10 4.12
CA GLU A 112 -7.34 -17.52 4.13
C GLU A 112 -8.54 -18.38 3.77
N VAL A 113 -8.41 -19.21 2.74
CA VAL A 113 -9.53 -19.98 2.17
C VAL A 113 -9.92 -21.12 3.10
N ALA A 114 -11.22 -21.23 3.44
CA ALA A 114 -11.71 -22.24 4.38
C ALA A 114 -11.53 -23.69 3.87
N GLU A 115 -11.67 -23.90 2.56
CA GLU A 115 -11.54 -25.22 1.92
C GLU A 115 -10.08 -25.61 1.66
N ASP A 116 -9.17 -24.60 1.63
CA ASP A 116 -7.73 -24.79 1.41
C ASP A 116 -6.92 -23.72 2.13
N ALA A 117 -6.72 -23.91 3.42
CA ALA A 117 -6.04 -22.95 4.30
C ALA A 117 -4.53 -22.74 4.00
N ALA A 118 -3.98 -23.44 2.99
CA ALA A 118 -2.65 -23.14 2.48
C ALA A 118 -2.62 -21.91 1.56
N HIS A 119 -3.80 -21.49 1.06
CA HIS A 119 -3.94 -20.43 0.07
C HIS A 119 -4.83 -19.29 0.56
N HIS A 120 -4.66 -18.15 -0.09
CA HIS A 120 -5.48 -16.95 0.14
C HIS A 120 -6.13 -16.49 -1.16
N CYS A 121 -7.28 -15.84 -1.03
CA CYS A 121 -7.97 -15.17 -2.13
C CYS A 121 -8.34 -13.75 -1.75
N ILE A 122 -8.52 -12.89 -2.75
CA ILE A 122 -8.96 -11.51 -2.51
C ILE A 122 -10.46 -11.51 -2.18
N GLY A 123 -10.81 -10.90 -1.06
CA GLY A 123 -12.18 -10.54 -0.70
C GLY A 123 -12.43 -9.05 -0.79
N THR A 124 -13.71 -8.69 -0.89
CA THR A 124 -14.20 -7.31 -0.78
C THR A 124 -15.12 -7.18 0.41
N ALA A 125 -15.17 -6.00 1.01
CA ALA A 125 -16.10 -5.66 2.08
C ALA A 125 -16.43 -4.17 2.01
N VAL A 126 -17.66 -3.78 2.37
CA VAL A 126 -18.11 -2.38 2.30
C VAL A 126 -18.55 -1.85 3.65
N SER A 127 -18.39 -0.54 3.87
CA SER A 127 -18.84 0.15 5.08
C SER A 127 -19.29 1.58 4.76
N SER A 128 -20.19 2.12 5.58
CA SER A 128 -20.56 3.53 5.54
C SER A 128 -19.60 4.44 6.32
N THR A 129 -18.65 3.87 7.05
CA THR A 129 -17.65 4.62 7.84
C THR A 129 -16.26 4.06 7.59
N VAL A 130 -15.24 4.91 7.66
CA VAL A 130 -13.85 4.52 7.39
C VAL A 130 -13.35 3.41 8.32
N TYR A 131 -13.76 3.41 9.58
CA TYR A 131 -13.33 2.41 10.57
C TYR A 131 -14.20 1.14 10.62
N GLY A 132 -15.22 1.03 9.76
CA GLY A 132 -16.11 -0.14 9.73
C GLY A 132 -17.28 -0.06 10.72
N PRO A 133 -17.89 -1.22 11.09
CA PRO A 133 -17.50 -2.54 10.60
C PRO A 133 -17.79 -2.73 9.11
N TYR A 134 -16.85 -3.33 8.43
CA TYR A 134 -17.01 -3.69 7.03
C TYR A 134 -17.82 -4.98 6.89
N VAL A 135 -18.75 -5.00 5.93
CA VAL A 135 -19.58 -6.16 5.61
C VAL A 135 -18.96 -6.84 4.38
N PRO A 136 -18.41 -8.07 4.53
CA PRO A 136 -17.76 -8.77 3.43
C PRO A 136 -18.78 -9.33 2.43
N ASP A 137 -18.33 -9.48 1.19
CA ASP A 137 -19.04 -10.25 0.18
C ASP A 137 -18.95 -11.75 0.46
N ASP A 138 -20.00 -12.49 0.05
CA ASP A 138 -20.12 -13.93 0.26
C ASP A 138 -19.17 -14.74 -0.64
N GLU A 139 -18.67 -14.16 -1.73
CA GLU A 139 -17.77 -14.79 -2.71
C GLU A 139 -16.44 -14.01 -2.81
N PRO A 140 -15.33 -14.70 -3.10
CA PRO A 140 -14.06 -14.02 -3.32
C PRO A 140 -14.07 -13.20 -4.62
N PHE A 141 -13.42 -12.03 -4.57
CA PHE A 141 -13.24 -11.15 -5.72
C PHE A 141 -12.26 -11.74 -6.76
N ALA A 142 -11.13 -12.30 -6.32
CA ALA A 142 -10.16 -12.96 -7.20
C ALA A 142 -9.61 -14.20 -6.49
N CYS A 143 -9.77 -15.37 -7.12
CA CYS A 143 -9.40 -16.65 -6.53
C CYS A 143 -9.19 -17.69 -7.63
N ASP A 144 -7.94 -18.09 -7.86
CA ASP A 144 -7.61 -19.26 -8.69
C ASP A 144 -6.56 -20.09 -7.94
N LEU A 145 -7.05 -21.06 -7.18
CA LEU A 145 -6.19 -21.90 -6.32
C LEU A 145 -5.22 -22.77 -7.14
N ALA A 146 -5.55 -23.06 -8.41
CA ALA A 146 -4.67 -23.86 -9.27
C ALA A 146 -3.33 -23.15 -9.58
N ILE A 147 -3.30 -21.82 -9.47
CA ILE A 147 -2.10 -21.00 -9.67
C ILE A 147 -1.62 -20.31 -8.38
N GLY A 148 -2.14 -20.76 -7.22
CA GLY A 148 -1.71 -20.32 -5.90
C GLY A 148 -2.63 -19.32 -5.20
N GLY A 149 -3.78 -18.96 -5.80
CA GLY A 149 -4.67 -17.93 -5.26
C GLY A 149 -4.20 -16.52 -5.56
N SER A 150 -4.71 -15.54 -4.78
CA SER A 150 -4.41 -14.11 -4.99
C SER A 150 -4.31 -13.39 -3.66
N ILE A 151 -3.33 -12.49 -3.54
CA ILE A 151 -3.07 -11.70 -2.32
C ILE A 151 -2.72 -10.25 -2.63
N ASP A 152 -2.55 -9.45 -1.58
CA ASP A 152 -2.05 -8.07 -1.59
C ASP A 152 -2.85 -7.14 -2.52
N PRO A 153 -4.16 -7.00 -2.30
CA PRO A 153 -4.96 -6.09 -3.11
C PRO A 153 -4.65 -4.63 -2.82
N SER A 154 -4.71 -3.79 -3.85
CA SER A 154 -4.59 -2.34 -3.74
C SER A 154 -5.53 -1.63 -4.71
N GLY A 155 -6.48 -0.86 -4.21
CA GLY A 155 -7.40 -0.06 -5.02
C GLY A 155 -6.72 1.19 -5.57
N PHE A 156 -7.10 1.60 -6.77
CA PHE A 156 -6.62 2.82 -7.42
C PHE A 156 -7.75 3.49 -8.20
N GLU A 157 -7.87 4.81 -8.07
CA GLU A 157 -8.73 5.64 -8.91
C GLU A 157 -7.84 6.51 -9.80
N ASP A 158 -8.00 6.38 -11.11
CA ASP A 158 -7.24 7.16 -12.07
C ASP A 158 -7.87 8.55 -12.27
N ALA A 159 -7.12 9.45 -12.91
CA ALA A 159 -7.53 10.84 -13.13
C ALA A 159 -8.79 11.00 -14.00
N ASP A 160 -9.20 9.98 -14.75
CA ASP A 160 -10.44 9.95 -15.50
C ASP A 160 -11.64 9.38 -14.71
N GLY A 161 -11.44 9.08 -13.42
CA GLY A 161 -12.45 8.56 -12.50
C GLY A 161 -12.71 7.06 -12.63
N ARG A 162 -11.98 6.34 -13.49
CA ARG A 162 -12.04 4.87 -13.53
C ARG A 162 -11.35 4.29 -12.31
N ARG A 163 -11.89 3.17 -11.83
CA ARG A 163 -11.39 2.47 -10.65
C ARG A 163 -10.79 1.13 -11.02
N TYR A 164 -9.74 0.79 -10.31
CA TYR A 164 -8.97 -0.44 -10.53
C TYR A 164 -8.58 -1.08 -9.22
N VAL A 165 -8.36 -2.39 -9.25
CA VAL A 165 -7.76 -3.16 -8.17
C VAL A 165 -6.51 -3.85 -8.72
N LEU A 166 -5.37 -3.57 -8.11
CA LEU A 166 -4.14 -4.31 -8.34
C LEU A 166 -4.09 -5.46 -7.33
N TYR A 167 -3.52 -6.59 -7.70
CA TYR A 167 -3.26 -7.69 -6.79
C TYR A 167 -2.18 -8.62 -7.35
N LYS A 168 -1.60 -9.44 -6.49
CA LYS A 168 -0.61 -10.45 -6.87
C LYS A 168 -1.30 -11.81 -7.04
N ILE A 169 -0.93 -12.56 -8.08
CA ILE A 169 -1.12 -14.02 -8.10
C ILE A 169 -0.08 -14.64 -7.18
N ASP A 170 -0.51 -15.43 -6.20
CA ASP A 170 0.39 -16.01 -5.19
C ASP A 170 1.08 -17.28 -5.67
N GLY A 171 1.68 -17.23 -6.87
CA GLY A 171 2.31 -18.38 -7.53
C GLY A 171 3.41 -19.04 -6.70
N ASN A 172 4.07 -18.31 -5.82
CA ASN A 172 5.06 -18.88 -4.91
C ASN A 172 4.43 -19.85 -3.88
N SER A 173 3.14 -19.77 -3.58
CA SER A 173 2.43 -20.71 -2.70
C SER A 173 2.33 -22.13 -3.31
N VAL A 174 2.42 -22.24 -4.62
CA VAL A 174 2.50 -23.49 -5.37
C VAL A 174 3.88 -23.76 -5.95
N GLY A 175 4.89 -23.03 -5.46
CA GLY A 175 6.29 -23.20 -5.86
C GLY A 175 6.92 -24.49 -5.35
N HIS A 176 8.17 -24.72 -5.70
CA HIS A 176 8.87 -25.99 -5.50
C HIS A 176 9.80 -26.01 -4.27
N GLY A 177 9.67 -25.00 -3.39
CA GLY A 177 10.43 -24.94 -2.14
C GLY A 177 11.50 -23.83 -2.12
N GLY A 178 12.28 -23.83 -1.05
CA GLY A 178 13.27 -22.78 -0.77
C GLY A 178 12.66 -21.53 -0.13
N SER A 179 13.32 -20.38 -0.32
CA SER A 179 12.88 -19.10 0.23
C SER A 179 11.49 -18.74 -0.29
N CYS A 180 10.57 -18.40 0.60
CA CYS A 180 9.14 -18.16 0.32
C CYS A 180 8.51 -19.17 -0.67
N GLY A 181 8.99 -20.43 -0.65
CA GLY A 181 8.46 -21.52 -1.47
C GLY A 181 8.90 -21.51 -2.94
N ASN A 182 9.70 -20.57 -3.40
CA ASN A 182 9.87 -20.33 -4.85
C ASN A 182 11.32 -20.01 -5.28
N THR A 183 12.31 -20.70 -4.70
CA THR A 183 13.71 -20.59 -5.16
C THR A 183 14.27 -21.92 -5.67
N VAL A 184 13.44 -22.97 -5.75
CA VAL A 184 13.76 -24.26 -6.36
C VAL A 184 13.05 -24.34 -7.72
N GLU A 185 13.83 -24.62 -8.77
CA GLU A 185 13.30 -24.72 -10.15
C GLU A 185 12.29 -25.87 -10.34
N PRO A 186 11.29 -25.69 -11.18
CA PRO A 186 10.99 -24.48 -11.97
C PRO A 186 10.38 -23.37 -11.11
N ILE A 187 10.87 -22.13 -11.30
CA ILE A 187 10.35 -20.97 -10.59
C ILE A 187 8.96 -20.60 -11.13
N VAL A 188 7.99 -20.41 -10.24
CA VAL A 188 6.62 -20.05 -10.59
C VAL A 188 6.49 -18.52 -10.71
N PRO A 189 5.84 -17.99 -11.77
CA PRO A 189 5.54 -16.55 -11.88
C PRO A 189 4.68 -16.04 -10.71
N THR A 190 4.90 -14.78 -10.34
CA THR A 190 4.11 -14.07 -9.30
C THR A 190 3.56 -12.76 -9.86
N PRO A 191 2.73 -12.79 -10.93
CA PRO A 191 2.36 -11.59 -11.64
C PRO A 191 1.49 -10.67 -10.80
N ILE A 192 1.70 -9.36 -11.03
CA ILE A 192 0.79 -8.31 -10.57
C ILE A 192 -0.26 -8.09 -11.64
N MET A 193 -1.51 -8.23 -11.22
CA MET A 193 -2.69 -8.09 -12.05
C MET A 193 -3.34 -6.71 -11.86
N LEU A 194 -4.02 -6.22 -12.88
CA LEU A 194 -4.85 -5.01 -12.87
C LEU A 194 -6.26 -5.39 -13.31
N GLN A 195 -7.25 -5.18 -12.46
CA GLN A 195 -8.66 -5.40 -12.72
C GLN A 195 -9.41 -4.08 -12.69
N GLU A 196 -10.08 -3.70 -13.78
CA GLU A 196 -10.99 -2.56 -13.76
C GLU A 196 -12.28 -2.93 -13.01
N VAL A 197 -12.81 -1.99 -12.20
CA VAL A 197 -14.05 -2.16 -11.45
C VAL A 197 -14.99 -0.98 -11.66
N ALA A 198 -16.26 -1.20 -11.44
CA ALA A 198 -17.29 -0.16 -11.48
C ALA A 198 -17.11 0.84 -10.30
N GLN A 199 -17.94 1.87 -10.26
CA GLN A 199 -17.88 2.93 -9.24
C GLN A 199 -18.19 2.43 -7.82
N ASP A 200 -18.83 1.25 -7.70
CA ASP A 200 -19.05 0.56 -6.43
C ASP A 200 -17.78 -0.09 -5.84
N GLY A 201 -16.68 -0.12 -6.62
CA GLY A 201 -15.41 -0.72 -6.22
C GLY A 201 -15.38 -2.25 -6.19
N VAL A 202 -16.50 -2.95 -6.45
CA VAL A 202 -16.60 -4.41 -6.33
C VAL A 202 -16.97 -5.11 -7.63
N THR A 203 -17.81 -4.49 -8.47
CA THR A 203 -18.25 -5.08 -9.75
C THR A 203 -17.13 -5.01 -10.78
N LYS A 204 -16.62 -6.18 -11.20
CA LYS A 204 -15.53 -6.25 -12.20
C LYS A 204 -16.01 -5.84 -13.59
N ILE A 205 -15.15 -5.12 -14.34
CA ILE A 205 -15.35 -4.73 -15.73
C ILE A 205 -14.27 -5.43 -16.58
N GLY A 206 -14.69 -6.34 -17.46
CA GLY A 206 -13.77 -7.12 -18.29
C GLY A 206 -12.88 -8.07 -17.48
N ASP A 207 -11.84 -8.58 -18.13
CA ASP A 207 -10.90 -9.51 -17.55
C ASP A 207 -9.70 -8.75 -16.92
N ALA A 208 -9.13 -9.30 -15.85
CA ALA A 208 -7.89 -8.80 -15.27
C ALA A 208 -6.73 -8.99 -16.26
N MET A 209 -5.82 -8.01 -16.32
CA MET A 209 -4.63 -8.07 -17.14
C MET A 209 -3.37 -8.10 -16.29
N GLN A 210 -2.37 -8.86 -16.70
CA GLN A 210 -1.03 -8.80 -16.10
C GLN A 210 -0.35 -7.51 -16.52
N ILE A 211 0.16 -6.73 -15.56
CA ILE A 211 0.90 -5.50 -15.80
C ILE A 211 2.38 -5.57 -15.43
N PHE A 212 2.75 -6.54 -14.57
CA PHE A 212 4.11 -6.70 -14.07
C PHE A 212 4.34 -8.15 -13.61
N ASP A 213 5.61 -8.56 -13.48
CA ASP A 213 5.97 -9.87 -12.90
C ASP A 213 7.39 -9.81 -12.33
N ARG A 214 7.75 -10.83 -11.58
CA ARG A 214 9.11 -11.01 -11.06
C ARG A 214 10.14 -11.17 -12.20
N SER A 215 11.36 -10.77 -11.91
CA SER A 215 12.59 -11.15 -12.63
C SER A 215 13.49 -11.95 -11.70
N ASP A 216 14.61 -12.45 -12.21
CA ASP A 216 15.57 -13.19 -11.35
C ASP A 216 16.20 -12.31 -10.27
N GLU A 217 16.27 -11.00 -10.51
CA GLU A 217 16.78 -10.01 -9.54
C GLU A 217 15.86 -9.83 -8.32
N ASP A 218 14.57 -10.12 -8.46
CA ASP A 218 13.59 -10.05 -7.36
C ASP A 218 13.65 -11.24 -6.41
N GLY A 219 14.39 -12.30 -6.78
CA GLY A 219 14.38 -13.55 -6.03
C GLY A 219 13.07 -14.32 -6.18
N PRO A 220 12.46 -14.80 -5.08
CA PRO A 220 11.31 -15.71 -5.16
C PRO A 220 10.03 -15.08 -5.74
N LEU A 221 9.83 -13.78 -5.56
CA LEU A 221 8.55 -13.14 -5.84
C LEU A 221 8.64 -11.63 -5.99
N VAL A 222 7.59 -11.03 -6.57
CA VAL A 222 7.14 -9.66 -6.35
C VAL A 222 5.77 -9.69 -5.70
N GLU A 223 5.47 -8.71 -4.82
CA GLU A 223 4.20 -8.65 -4.09
C GLU A 223 3.89 -7.22 -3.62
N ALA A 224 2.77 -7.05 -2.89
CA ALA A 224 2.34 -5.78 -2.30
C ALA A 224 2.29 -4.62 -3.32
N PRO A 225 1.57 -4.74 -4.45
CA PRO A 225 1.50 -3.67 -5.43
C PRO A 225 0.76 -2.46 -4.87
N SER A 226 1.28 -1.27 -5.14
CA SER A 226 0.57 0.00 -4.91
C SER A 226 0.95 0.99 -5.98
N VAL A 227 -0.03 1.65 -6.60
CA VAL A 227 0.23 2.58 -7.70
C VAL A 227 -0.22 3.99 -7.34
N VAL A 228 0.56 4.97 -7.75
CA VAL A 228 0.18 6.39 -7.77
C VAL A 228 0.43 6.97 -9.15
N ARG A 229 -0.31 8.02 -9.47
CA ARG A 229 -0.09 8.84 -10.65
C ARG A 229 0.44 10.20 -10.25
N THR A 230 1.57 10.60 -10.84
CA THR A 230 2.17 11.90 -10.60
C THR A 230 1.39 13.02 -11.34
N PRO A 231 1.54 14.29 -10.94
CA PRO A 231 0.85 15.41 -11.61
C PRO A 231 1.19 15.56 -13.10
N ASP A 232 2.38 15.14 -13.54
CA ASP A 232 2.81 15.11 -14.93
C ASP A 232 2.37 13.87 -15.70
N GLY A 233 1.62 12.97 -15.04
CA GLY A 233 0.93 11.84 -15.67
C GLY A 233 1.71 10.53 -15.69
N MET A 234 2.86 10.45 -15.03
CA MET A 234 3.59 9.19 -14.86
C MET A 234 2.95 8.31 -13.78
N TYR A 235 2.88 7.02 -14.03
CA TYR A 235 2.49 6.02 -13.03
C TYR A 235 3.73 5.44 -12.37
N ILE A 236 3.70 5.34 -11.05
CA ILE A 236 4.72 4.69 -10.25
C ILE A 236 4.07 3.50 -9.55
N LEU A 237 4.48 2.30 -9.93
CA LEU A 237 4.10 1.05 -9.28
C LEU A 237 5.14 0.73 -8.22
N PHE A 238 4.77 0.81 -6.96
CA PHE A 238 5.55 0.29 -5.84
C PHE A 238 5.22 -1.18 -5.65
N PHE A 239 6.21 -1.95 -5.25
CA PHE A 239 6.07 -3.36 -4.94
C PHE A 239 7.18 -3.81 -3.99
N SER A 240 7.03 -4.96 -3.38
CA SER A 240 8.09 -5.62 -2.62
C SER A 240 8.69 -6.74 -3.44
N SER A 241 9.97 -7.02 -3.23
CA SER A 241 10.66 -8.21 -3.76
C SER A 241 11.50 -8.88 -2.66
N GLY A 242 11.96 -10.11 -2.90
CA GLY A 242 12.58 -10.93 -1.87
C GLY A 242 11.54 -11.68 -1.03
N CYS A 243 11.98 -12.30 0.07
CA CYS A 243 11.10 -13.00 1.00
C CYS A 243 10.95 -12.20 2.30
N TYR A 244 9.73 -11.92 2.74
CA TYR A 244 9.45 -11.11 3.93
C TYR A 244 10.06 -11.67 5.24
N LEU A 245 10.41 -12.95 5.25
CA LEU A 245 11.10 -13.62 6.36
C LEU A 245 12.61 -13.36 6.37
N GLU A 246 13.16 -12.75 5.33
CA GLU A 246 14.60 -12.65 5.09
C GLU A 246 15.05 -11.18 4.96
N PRO A 247 16.34 -10.89 5.22
CA PRO A 247 16.89 -9.55 5.02
C PRO A 247 16.88 -9.06 3.55
N THR A 248 16.59 -9.94 2.60
CA THR A 248 16.45 -9.61 1.17
C THR A 248 15.16 -8.90 0.83
N TYR A 249 14.16 -8.90 1.73
CA TYR A 249 12.92 -8.16 1.52
C TYR A 249 13.16 -6.66 1.41
N ASN A 250 12.47 -6.01 0.48
CA ASN A 250 12.71 -4.61 0.16
C ASN A 250 11.46 -3.94 -0.40
N VAL A 251 11.47 -2.59 -0.46
CA VAL A 251 10.51 -1.78 -1.24
C VAL A 251 11.18 -1.39 -2.54
N ASN A 252 10.58 -1.76 -3.65
CA ASN A 252 11.02 -1.45 -4.99
C ASN A 252 9.96 -0.64 -5.75
N TYR A 253 10.28 -0.16 -6.96
CA TYR A 253 9.33 0.52 -7.81
C TYR A 253 9.63 0.34 -9.29
N ALA A 254 8.62 0.58 -10.11
CA ALA A 254 8.72 0.67 -11.56
C ALA A 254 7.87 1.84 -12.07
N THR A 255 8.20 2.41 -13.21
CA THR A 255 7.51 3.58 -13.76
C THR A 255 6.97 3.31 -15.17
N SER A 256 5.83 3.94 -15.49
CA SER A 256 5.22 3.86 -16.83
C SER A 256 4.50 5.16 -17.17
N THR A 257 4.26 5.40 -18.44
CA THR A 257 3.35 6.46 -18.95
C THR A 257 1.91 5.98 -19.11
N SER A 258 1.64 4.71 -18.82
CA SER A 258 0.32 4.09 -18.88
C SER A 258 0.11 3.20 -17.66
N LEU A 259 -1.09 3.21 -17.08
CA LEU A 259 -1.45 2.34 -15.95
C LEU A 259 -1.28 0.84 -16.30
N ALA A 260 -1.60 0.48 -17.53
CA ALA A 260 -1.43 -0.89 -18.04
C ALA A 260 0.03 -1.24 -18.40
N GLY A 261 0.98 -0.34 -18.20
CA GLY A 261 2.38 -0.55 -18.56
C GLY A 261 2.68 -0.25 -20.04
N PRO A 262 3.84 -0.70 -20.59
CA PRO A 262 4.83 -1.49 -19.86
C PRO A 262 5.54 -0.66 -18.77
N TYR A 263 5.80 -1.29 -17.64
CA TYR A 263 6.54 -0.69 -16.53
C TYR A 263 8.06 -0.93 -16.70
N GLN A 264 8.84 0.11 -16.46
CA GLN A 264 10.30 0.03 -16.41
C GLN A 264 10.73 0.04 -14.93
N ARG A 265 11.43 -1.01 -14.52
CA ARG A 265 11.99 -1.15 -13.16
C ARG A 265 12.99 -0.05 -12.84
N ALA A 266 13.12 0.29 -11.58
CA ALA A 266 14.29 0.98 -11.05
C ALA A 266 15.52 0.07 -11.07
N ASP A 267 16.70 0.67 -11.16
CA ASP A 267 17.96 -0.09 -11.15
C ASP A 267 18.29 -0.66 -9.77
N ASP A 268 17.81 -0.01 -8.69
CA ASP A 268 18.00 -0.41 -7.29
C ASP A 268 16.67 -0.31 -6.53
N PRO A 269 16.45 -1.14 -5.48
CA PRO A 269 15.35 -0.96 -4.55
C PRO A 269 15.36 0.43 -3.90
N MET A 270 14.18 0.98 -3.67
CA MET A 270 14.03 2.29 -3.02
C MET A 270 14.40 2.26 -1.52
N ILE A 271 14.10 1.13 -0.85
CA ILE A 271 14.43 0.91 0.56
C ILE A 271 14.80 -0.57 0.74
N ARG A 272 15.93 -0.82 1.39
CA ARG A 272 16.40 -2.17 1.69
C ARG A 272 16.98 -2.29 3.11
N THR A 273 17.19 -3.51 3.54
CA THR A 273 17.83 -3.83 4.82
C THR A 273 19.20 -3.14 4.95
N GLY A 274 19.44 -2.54 6.11
CA GLY A 274 20.67 -1.82 6.45
C GLY A 274 20.63 -0.33 6.10
N GLU A 275 19.71 0.11 5.26
CA GLU A 275 19.46 1.53 5.06
C GLU A 275 18.56 2.04 6.19
N TYR A 276 18.84 3.25 6.70
CA TYR A 276 18.03 3.91 7.74
C TYR A 276 17.76 3.03 8.98
N ASN A 277 18.68 2.12 9.33
CA ASN A 277 18.53 1.13 10.40
C ASN A 277 17.34 0.18 10.23
N LEU A 278 16.79 0.05 9.03
CA LEU A 278 15.66 -0.83 8.74
C LEU A 278 16.12 -2.28 8.53
N GLN A 279 15.22 -3.21 8.85
CA GLN A 279 15.38 -4.63 8.60
C GLN A 279 14.16 -5.17 7.86
N ALA A 280 14.36 -5.81 6.71
CA ALA A 280 13.33 -6.36 5.85
C ALA A 280 12.15 -5.37 5.62
N PRO A 281 12.40 -4.15 5.12
CA PRO A 281 11.33 -3.20 4.81
C PRO A 281 10.50 -3.70 3.62
N GLY A 282 9.18 -3.55 3.66
CA GLY A 282 8.30 -3.97 2.57
C GLY A 282 6.83 -3.67 2.83
N GLY A 283 5.94 -4.22 1.99
CA GLY A 283 4.50 -4.05 2.09
C GLY A 283 4.08 -2.58 1.97
N ALA A 284 4.66 -1.84 1.01
CA ALA A 284 4.47 -0.40 0.92
C ALA A 284 3.17 -0.02 0.21
N THR A 285 2.37 0.84 0.82
CA THR A 285 1.27 1.56 0.18
C THR A 285 1.67 3.01 -0.07
N ALA A 286 1.47 3.47 -1.30
CA ALA A 286 1.71 4.85 -1.70
C ALA A 286 0.43 5.68 -1.69
N VAL A 287 0.54 6.93 -1.30
CA VAL A 287 -0.58 7.87 -1.21
C VAL A 287 -0.14 9.27 -1.64
N ASN A 288 -1.06 10.00 -2.28
CA ASN A 288 -0.83 11.41 -2.60
C ASN A 288 -1.13 12.28 -1.37
N VAL A 289 -0.14 13.03 -0.91
CA VAL A 289 -0.24 13.98 0.21
C VAL A 289 0.08 15.37 -0.32
N ARG A 290 -0.91 16.24 -0.49
CA ARG A 290 -0.72 17.65 -0.91
C ARG A 290 0.25 17.85 -2.07
N ASN A 291 0.10 17.12 -3.16
CA ASN A 291 0.96 17.12 -4.35
C ASN A 291 2.34 16.46 -4.19
N GLN A 292 2.55 15.71 -3.13
CA GLN A 292 3.72 14.86 -2.95
C GLN A 292 3.26 13.41 -2.77
N VAL A 293 4.10 12.46 -3.12
CA VAL A 293 3.86 11.06 -2.84
C VAL A 293 4.48 10.74 -1.48
N GLY A 294 3.66 10.17 -0.60
CA GLY A 294 4.10 9.56 0.64
C GLY A 294 3.94 8.05 0.56
N ILE A 295 4.66 7.33 1.39
CA ILE A 295 4.51 5.89 1.55
C ILE A 295 4.34 5.52 3.02
N ALA A 296 3.50 4.51 3.25
CA ALA A 296 3.44 3.76 4.49
C ALA A 296 3.94 2.33 4.20
N TYR A 297 4.80 1.79 5.05
CA TYR A 297 5.40 0.47 4.86
C TYR A 297 5.70 -0.16 6.21
N HIS A 298 6.01 -1.43 6.24
CA HIS A 298 6.50 -2.05 7.46
C HIS A 298 8.00 -2.34 7.38
N ALA A 299 8.62 -2.47 8.55
CA ALA A 299 9.94 -3.06 8.71
C ALA A 299 9.99 -3.85 10.03
N ASN A 300 10.91 -4.80 10.14
CA ASN A 300 11.06 -5.63 11.33
C ASN A 300 11.41 -4.79 12.57
N CYS A 301 10.76 -5.09 13.67
CA CYS A 301 10.95 -4.47 14.98
C CYS A 301 10.79 -5.52 16.09
N PRO A 302 11.08 -5.22 17.37
CA PRO A 302 10.90 -6.18 18.46
C PRO A 302 9.48 -6.75 18.62
N ALA A 303 8.46 -6.03 18.15
CA ALA A 303 7.06 -6.49 18.20
C ALA A 303 6.64 -7.32 16.97
N GLY A 304 7.50 -7.48 15.97
CA GLY A 304 7.23 -8.14 14.69
C GLY A 304 7.53 -7.23 13.50
N ARG A 305 6.52 -6.77 12.76
CA ARG A 305 6.63 -5.81 11.67
C ARG A 305 5.92 -4.52 12.08
N CYS A 306 6.65 -3.43 12.22
CA CYS A 306 6.13 -2.14 12.69
C CYS A 306 5.85 -1.18 11.53
N LEU A 307 4.90 -0.27 11.72
CA LEU A 307 4.55 0.77 10.75
C LEU A 307 5.63 1.84 10.67
N HIS A 308 6.05 2.13 9.46
CA HIS A 308 6.89 3.26 9.08
C HIS A 308 6.18 4.10 8.01
N THR A 309 6.52 5.37 7.93
CA THR A 309 6.03 6.28 6.89
C THR A 309 7.17 7.19 6.44
N SER A 310 7.20 7.51 5.15
CA SER A 310 8.22 8.40 4.60
C SER A 310 7.67 9.24 3.46
N PRO A 311 8.01 10.53 3.37
CA PRO A 311 7.82 11.29 2.14
C PRO A 311 8.77 10.80 1.06
N THR A 312 8.39 10.98 -0.21
CA THR A 312 9.25 10.68 -1.34
C THR A 312 9.61 11.95 -2.12
N VAL A 313 10.74 11.90 -2.78
CA VAL A 313 11.14 12.87 -3.81
C VAL A 313 11.19 12.16 -5.15
N ILE A 314 10.51 12.74 -6.13
CA ILE A 314 10.44 12.21 -7.49
C ILE A 314 11.18 13.19 -8.40
N ASN A 315 12.16 12.70 -9.16
CA ASN A 315 12.92 13.45 -10.14
C ASN A 315 12.97 12.67 -11.46
N GLY A 316 12.09 13.03 -12.38
CA GLY A 316 11.86 12.22 -13.57
C GLY A 316 11.39 10.82 -13.17
N ARG A 317 12.14 9.78 -13.51
CA ARG A 317 11.82 8.39 -13.19
C ARG A 317 12.44 7.92 -11.86
N GLU A 318 13.27 8.73 -11.24
CA GLU A 318 13.92 8.39 -9.98
C GLU A 318 13.01 8.74 -8.80
N VAL A 319 12.75 7.76 -7.93
CA VAL A 319 11.98 7.91 -6.69
C VAL A 319 12.87 7.55 -5.51
N ARG A 320 12.94 8.43 -4.54
CA ARG A 320 13.71 8.24 -3.31
C ARG A 320 12.87 8.61 -2.09
N VAL A 321 13.08 7.92 -0.99
CA VAL A 321 12.53 8.33 0.31
C VAL A 321 13.36 9.47 0.90
N VAL A 322 12.69 10.31 1.69
CA VAL A 322 13.32 11.34 2.52
C VAL A 322 13.13 10.92 3.98
N ILE A 323 14.22 10.55 4.65
CA ILE A 323 14.23 10.11 6.04
C ILE A 323 15.05 11.06 6.90
#